data_2e0a97abd2b6ed8d005f7ea63024b6dd
#
_entry.id   2e0a97abd2b6ed8d005f7ea63024b6dd
#
_cell.length_a   1.000
_cell.length_b   1.000
_cell.length_c   1.000
_cell.angle_alpha   90.00
_cell.angle_beta   90.00
_cell.angle_gamma   90.00
#
_symmetry.space_group_name_H-M   'P 1'
#
loop_
_entity.id
_entity.type
_entity.pdbx_description
1 polymer ?
#
loop_
_entity_poly.entity_id
_entity_poly.type
_entity_poly.pdbx_seq_one_letter_code
_entity_poly.pdbx_strand_id
1 'polypeptide(L)'
;MASSLCSQHDTQAIFQNFSGENKILDIEEAYALQKQFVDIRLSQSKDEIAGYKIGLTSARMQRLLGIDSPIGGFVQKKEIRLSGAVVKKSSFSKVGLECEIIVLIGRDLPPVRDKKYEFDDIESSISSVSPGFELIDDRHADYKDIDVYTLVGDNSWNEGLVVGEFVESPVDLAGVRGMLERNGVCIETGKGADVLGHPFYAVQWLANTLTDRGLKEGDY
;
A
#
# COMPACT_ATOMS: atom_id res chain seq x y z
N MET A 1 8.90 -14.18 -14.12
CA MET A 1 9.09 -12.94 -13.36
C MET A 1 8.58 -13.09 -11.92
N ALA A 2 7.31 -13.42 -11.66
CA ALA A 2 6.76 -13.53 -10.30
C ALA A 2 7.54 -14.48 -9.37
N SER A 3 7.90 -15.69 -9.81
CA SER A 3 8.74 -16.61 -9.02
C SER A 3 10.15 -16.06 -8.75
N SER A 4 10.69 -15.23 -9.65
CA SER A 4 11.96 -14.54 -9.43
C SER A 4 11.84 -13.46 -8.34
N LEU A 5 10.74 -12.71 -8.32
CA LEU A 5 10.44 -11.77 -7.23
C LEU A 5 10.37 -12.50 -5.88
N CYS A 6 9.61 -13.60 -5.79
CA CYS A 6 9.55 -14.39 -4.55
C CYS A 6 10.95 -14.80 -4.08
N SER A 7 11.79 -15.32 -4.99
CA SER A 7 13.17 -15.70 -4.66
C SER A 7 14.02 -14.49 -4.21
N GLN A 8 13.83 -13.32 -4.79
CA GLN A 8 14.54 -12.09 -4.39
C GLN A 8 14.13 -11.66 -2.97
N HIS A 9 12.85 -11.73 -2.62
CA HIS A 9 12.38 -11.48 -1.26
C HIS A 9 12.94 -12.50 -0.27
N ASP A 10 12.84 -13.79 -0.58
CA ASP A 10 13.30 -14.87 0.30
C ASP A 10 14.81 -14.80 0.59
N THR A 11 15.59 -14.35 -0.39
CA THR A 11 17.04 -14.19 -0.27
C THR A 11 17.48 -12.79 0.14
N GLN A 12 16.53 -11.88 0.36
CA GLN A 12 16.80 -10.47 0.65
C GLN A 12 17.74 -9.82 -0.40
N ALA A 13 17.57 -10.19 -1.66
CA ALA A 13 18.39 -9.66 -2.75
C ALA A 13 18.14 -8.17 -2.96
N ILE A 14 19.17 -7.44 -3.36
CA ILE A 14 19.05 -6.01 -3.68
C ILE A 14 18.00 -5.81 -4.78
N PHE A 15 17.09 -4.86 -4.57
CA PHE A 15 16.07 -4.51 -5.57
C PHE A 15 16.72 -4.07 -6.89
N GLN A 16 16.21 -4.56 -7.98
CA GLN A 16 16.64 -4.20 -9.32
C GLN A 16 15.44 -4.09 -10.25
N ASN A 17 15.45 -3.06 -11.09
CA ASN A 17 14.44 -2.91 -12.13
C ASN A 17 14.47 -4.09 -13.10
N PHE A 18 13.31 -4.52 -13.54
CA PHE A 18 13.22 -5.44 -14.67
C PHE A 18 13.69 -4.75 -15.96
N SER A 19 14.50 -5.46 -16.75
CA SER A 19 15.14 -4.89 -17.95
C SER A 19 15.28 -5.95 -19.06
N GLY A 20 15.69 -5.50 -20.24
CA GLY A 20 15.87 -6.38 -21.40
C GLY A 20 14.57 -7.07 -21.80
N GLU A 21 14.60 -8.38 -21.98
CA GLU A 21 13.43 -9.20 -22.35
C GLU A 21 12.38 -9.28 -21.24
N ASN A 22 12.74 -8.95 -20.00
CA ASN A 22 11.84 -8.94 -18.85
C ASN A 22 11.35 -7.52 -18.49
N LYS A 23 11.62 -6.51 -19.31
CA LYS A 23 11.14 -5.15 -19.05
C LYS A 23 9.61 -5.11 -19.06
N ILE A 24 9.02 -4.54 -18.02
CA ILE A 24 7.58 -4.30 -17.94
C ILE A 24 7.27 -3.05 -18.78
N LEU A 25 6.28 -3.12 -19.66
CA LEU A 25 6.06 -2.09 -20.67
C LEU A 25 4.97 -1.10 -20.27
N ASP A 26 4.02 -1.52 -19.44
CA ASP A 26 2.89 -0.70 -19.01
C ASP A 26 2.37 -1.09 -17.62
N ILE A 27 1.38 -0.34 -17.16
CA ILE A 27 0.81 -0.51 -15.81
C ILE A 27 -0.02 -1.79 -15.69
N GLU A 28 -0.66 -2.23 -16.77
CA GLU A 28 -1.47 -3.45 -16.81
C GLU A 28 -0.58 -4.68 -16.63
N GLU A 29 0.56 -4.74 -17.32
CA GLU A 29 1.57 -5.79 -17.14
C GLU A 29 2.13 -5.77 -15.70
N ALA A 30 2.37 -4.58 -15.14
CA ALA A 30 2.85 -4.43 -13.78
C ALA A 30 1.87 -5.00 -12.74
N TYR A 31 0.58 -4.70 -12.85
CA TYR A 31 -0.45 -5.26 -11.97
C TYR A 31 -0.68 -6.75 -12.20
N ALA A 32 -0.59 -7.23 -13.43
CA ALA A 32 -0.65 -8.66 -13.72
C ALA A 32 0.51 -9.43 -13.05
N LEU A 33 1.71 -8.87 -13.07
CA LEU A 33 2.87 -9.41 -12.36
C LEU A 33 2.68 -9.36 -10.84
N GLN A 34 2.22 -8.22 -10.30
CA GLN A 34 1.93 -8.05 -8.87
C GLN A 34 0.96 -9.12 -8.38
N LYS A 35 -0.15 -9.33 -9.12
CA LYS A 35 -1.12 -10.35 -8.77
C LYS A 35 -0.49 -11.74 -8.71
N GLN A 36 0.29 -12.13 -9.72
CA GLN A 36 0.98 -13.43 -9.74
C GLN A 36 1.96 -13.57 -8.57
N PHE A 37 2.72 -12.53 -8.26
CA PHE A 37 3.64 -12.49 -7.12
C PHE A 37 2.90 -12.70 -5.81
N VAL A 38 1.82 -11.94 -5.58
CA VAL A 38 1.00 -12.03 -4.36
C VAL A 38 0.33 -13.40 -4.26
N ASP A 39 -0.24 -13.94 -5.34
CA ASP A 39 -0.87 -15.28 -5.36
C ASP A 39 0.13 -16.38 -4.96
N ILE A 40 1.38 -16.30 -5.42
CA ILE A 40 2.44 -17.23 -5.01
C ILE A 40 2.74 -17.10 -3.51
N ARG A 41 2.92 -15.86 -3.01
CA ARG A 41 3.19 -15.58 -1.59
C ARG A 41 2.07 -16.10 -0.69
N LEU A 42 0.82 -15.81 -1.03
CA LEU A 42 -0.36 -16.29 -0.29
C LEU A 42 -0.42 -17.83 -0.26
N SER A 43 -0.16 -18.47 -1.39
CA SER A 43 -0.15 -19.95 -1.48
C SER A 43 0.96 -20.56 -0.60
N GLN A 44 2.16 -20.01 -0.64
CA GLN A 44 3.31 -20.49 0.14
C GLN A 44 3.08 -20.33 1.64
N SER A 45 2.54 -19.19 2.08
CA SER A 45 2.29 -18.88 3.48
C SER A 45 0.96 -19.44 4.00
N LYS A 46 0.09 -19.95 3.13
CA LYS A 46 -1.31 -20.31 3.45
C LYS A 46 -2.01 -19.12 4.14
N ASP A 47 -1.94 -17.98 3.50
CA ASP A 47 -2.48 -16.72 4.00
C ASP A 47 -3.58 -16.19 3.06
N GLU A 48 -4.20 -15.08 3.44
CA GLU A 48 -5.24 -14.42 2.67
C GLU A 48 -5.01 -12.91 2.58
N ILE A 49 -5.64 -12.27 1.60
CA ILE A 49 -5.64 -10.81 1.48
C ILE A 49 -6.51 -10.25 2.60
N ALA A 50 -5.95 -9.29 3.35
CA ALA A 50 -6.65 -8.55 4.38
C ALA A 50 -7.05 -7.13 3.94
N GLY A 51 -6.61 -6.72 2.77
CA GLY A 51 -6.90 -5.39 2.23
C GLY A 51 -5.85 -4.93 1.25
N TYR A 52 -5.70 -3.62 1.17
CA TYR A 52 -4.86 -2.97 0.18
C TYR A 52 -4.04 -1.83 0.80
N LYS A 53 -2.94 -1.48 0.16
CA LYS A 53 -2.21 -0.24 0.39
C LYS A 53 -2.28 0.63 -0.85
N ILE A 54 -2.20 1.94 -0.68
CA ILE A 54 -2.23 2.93 -1.77
C ILE A 54 -1.01 3.82 -1.60
N GLY A 55 -0.08 3.73 -2.52
CA GLY A 55 1.14 4.52 -2.52
C GLY A 55 1.14 5.63 -3.56
N LEU A 56 2.17 6.47 -3.53
CA LEU A 56 2.38 7.59 -4.46
C LEU A 56 1.19 8.55 -4.49
N THR A 57 0.60 8.83 -3.34
CA THR A 57 -0.58 9.67 -3.18
C THR A 57 -0.30 11.17 -3.26
N SER A 58 0.97 11.58 -3.25
CA SER A 58 1.36 12.99 -3.39
C SER A 58 1.77 13.34 -4.82
N ALA A 59 1.34 14.50 -5.30
CA ALA A 59 1.72 15.00 -6.61
C ALA A 59 3.24 15.14 -6.82
N ARG A 60 4.01 15.29 -5.72
CA ARG A 60 5.47 15.33 -5.77
C ARG A 60 6.04 13.97 -6.17
N MET A 61 5.57 12.90 -5.52
CA MET A 61 6.04 11.53 -5.78
C MET A 61 5.60 11.04 -7.16
N GLN A 62 4.37 11.36 -7.56
CA GLN A 62 3.88 11.03 -8.90
C GLN A 62 4.78 11.66 -9.99
N ARG A 63 5.08 12.96 -9.87
CA ARG A 63 6.01 13.62 -10.82
C ARG A 63 7.42 13.03 -10.80
N LEU A 64 7.91 12.62 -9.63
CA LEU A 64 9.25 12.03 -9.51
C LEU A 64 9.34 10.71 -10.30
N LEU A 65 8.28 9.92 -10.28
CA LEU A 65 8.23 8.60 -10.93
C LEU A 65 7.54 8.63 -12.32
N GLY A 66 7.16 9.82 -12.80
CA GLY A 66 6.61 9.99 -14.15
C GLY A 66 5.20 9.41 -14.35
N ILE A 67 4.40 9.35 -13.28
CA ILE A 67 3.01 8.90 -13.30
C ILE A 67 2.06 10.04 -12.91
N ASP A 68 0.78 9.88 -13.17
CA ASP A 68 -0.28 10.87 -12.89
C ASP A 68 -1.38 10.33 -11.97
N SER A 69 -1.20 9.13 -11.44
CA SER A 69 -2.14 8.45 -10.56
C SER A 69 -1.42 7.77 -9.41
N PRO A 70 -2.11 7.45 -8.29
CA PRO A 70 -1.58 6.56 -7.26
C PRO A 70 -1.30 5.15 -7.80
N ILE A 71 -0.64 4.36 -6.98
CA ILE A 71 -0.47 2.92 -7.19
C ILE A 71 -1.05 2.15 -6.03
N GLY A 72 -1.53 0.93 -6.29
CA GLY A 72 -2.08 0.03 -5.28
C GLY A 72 -1.22 -1.21 -5.07
N GLY A 73 -1.37 -1.80 -3.90
CA GLY A 73 -0.76 -3.08 -3.55
C GLY A 73 -1.66 -3.85 -2.59
N PHE A 74 -1.33 -5.10 -2.35
CA PHE A 74 -2.07 -5.99 -1.47
C PHE A 74 -1.41 -6.07 -0.09
N VAL A 75 -2.23 -6.19 0.94
CA VAL A 75 -1.78 -6.46 2.32
C VAL A 75 -2.20 -7.87 2.70
N GLN A 76 -1.24 -8.67 3.19
CA GLN A 76 -1.48 -10.03 3.66
C GLN A 76 -1.90 -10.03 5.13
N LYS A 77 -2.81 -10.90 5.51
CA LYS A 77 -3.40 -10.92 6.86
C LYS A 77 -2.39 -11.22 7.96
N LYS A 78 -1.47 -12.14 7.73
CA LYS A 78 -0.43 -12.50 8.69
C LYS A 78 0.61 -11.41 8.94
N GLU A 79 0.65 -10.42 8.06
CA GLU A 79 1.59 -9.30 8.15
C GLU A 79 0.98 -8.07 8.85
N ILE A 80 -0.29 -8.18 9.31
CA ILE A 80 -0.91 -7.14 10.15
C ILE A 80 -0.48 -7.33 11.60
N ARG A 81 0.04 -6.27 12.19
CA ARG A 81 0.50 -6.19 13.57
C ARG A 81 -0.25 -5.07 14.29
N LEU A 82 -0.43 -5.19 15.57
CA LEU A 82 -1.01 -4.11 16.40
C LEU A 82 0.09 -3.19 16.94
N SER A 83 -0.30 -1.97 17.28
CA SER A 83 0.56 -1.00 17.96
C SER A 83 1.26 -1.63 19.15
N GLY A 84 2.54 -1.30 19.35
CA GLY A 84 3.43 -1.96 20.31
C GLY A 84 4.17 -3.18 19.76
N ALA A 85 3.94 -3.55 18.49
CA ALA A 85 4.66 -4.64 17.85
C ALA A 85 6.18 -4.43 17.88
N VAL A 86 6.90 -5.54 18.05
CA VAL A 86 8.36 -5.59 17.96
C VAL A 86 8.74 -6.33 16.69
N VAL A 87 9.43 -5.65 15.80
CA VAL A 87 9.87 -6.18 14.52
C VAL A 87 11.38 -6.41 14.54
N LYS A 88 11.82 -7.60 14.11
CA LYS A 88 13.25 -7.91 14.03
C LYS A 88 13.84 -7.29 12.77
N LYS A 89 14.80 -6.37 12.93
CA LYS A 89 15.48 -5.76 11.78
C LYS A 89 16.12 -6.81 10.84
N SER A 90 16.63 -7.92 11.39
CA SER A 90 17.23 -9.00 10.60
C SER A 90 16.25 -9.79 9.71
N SER A 91 14.95 -9.56 9.85
CA SER A 91 13.94 -10.14 8.96
C SER A 91 13.79 -9.37 7.65
N PHE A 92 14.48 -8.23 7.50
CA PHE A 92 14.43 -7.35 6.34
C PHE A 92 15.84 -7.11 5.82
N SER A 93 15.95 -6.84 4.54
CA SER A 93 17.18 -6.31 3.93
C SER A 93 17.41 -4.86 4.39
N LYS A 94 16.41 -4.01 4.22
CA LYS A 94 16.42 -2.63 4.66
C LYS A 94 14.99 -2.15 4.97
N VAL A 95 14.57 -2.36 6.22
CA VAL A 95 13.23 -1.94 6.66
C VAL A 95 13.06 -0.42 6.62
N GLY A 96 11.97 0.02 6.03
CA GLY A 96 11.43 1.37 6.10
C GLY A 96 10.07 1.41 6.80
N LEU A 97 9.69 2.61 7.24
CA LEU A 97 8.38 2.88 7.86
C LEU A 97 7.74 4.04 7.11
N GLU A 98 6.52 3.84 6.65
CA GLU A 98 5.69 4.89 6.08
C GLU A 98 4.52 5.17 7.02
N CYS A 99 4.29 6.47 7.33
CA CYS A 99 3.16 6.87 8.19
C CYS A 99 1.89 6.89 7.37
N GLU A 100 0.87 6.17 7.83
CA GLU A 100 -0.36 5.94 7.09
C GLU A 100 -1.61 6.29 7.90
N ILE A 101 -2.69 6.57 7.17
CA ILE A 101 -4.05 6.54 7.68
C ILE A 101 -4.65 5.21 7.22
N ILE A 102 -4.88 4.32 8.16
CA ILE A 102 -5.51 3.02 7.90
C ILE A 102 -7.03 3.21 7.95
N VAL A 103 -7.70 2.70 6.95
CA VAL A 103 -9.16 2.75 6.80
C VAL A 103 -9.71 1.35 6.94
N LEU A 104 -10.72 1.14 7.77
CA LEU A 104 -11.44 -0.13 7.87
C LEU A 104 -12.74 -0.05 7.08
N ILE A 105 -12.89 -0.92 6.10
CA ILE A 105 -14.10 -1.00 5.28
C ILE A 105 -15.21 -1.65 6.10
N GLY A 106 -16.34 -0.96 6.24
CA GLY A 106 -17.51 -1.39 7.00
C GLY A 106 -18.63 -1.96 6.14
N ARG A 107 -18.51 -1.90 4.83
CA ARG A 107 -19.50 -2.40 3.88
C ARG A 107 -18.84 -2.74 2.55
N ASP A 108 -19.22 -3.88 1.97
CA ASP A 108 -18.74 -4.30 0.64
C ASP A 108 -18.93 -3.22 -0.42
N LEU A 109 -17.88 -3.00 -1.22
CA LEU A 109 -17.88 -2.24 -2.45
C LEU A 109 -17.53 -3.18 -3.60
N PRO A 110 -18.52 -3.77 -4.30
CA PRO A 110 -18.28 -4.67 -5.42
C PRO A 110 -17.47 -4.02 -6.55
N PRO A 111 -16.79 -4.81 -7.41
CA PRO A 111 -16.11 -4.28 -8.57
C PRO A 111 -17.01 -3.40 -9.44
N VAL A 112 -16.51 -2.24 -9.81
CA VAL A 112 -17.25 -1.31 -10.69
C VAL A 112 -17.43 -1.92 -12.08
N ARG A 113 -18.68 -1.89 -12.59
CA ARG A 113 -18.98 -2.30 -13.95
C ARG A 113 -19.47 -1.13 -14.81
N ASP A 114 -20.45 -0.39 -14.31
CA ASP A 114 -21.16 0.64 -15.11
C ASP A 114 -21.03 2.05 -14.50
N LYS A 115 -21.10 2.16 -13.19
CA LYS A 115 -21.05 3.46 -12.49
C LYS A 115 -19.94 3.48 -11.46
N LYS A 116 -19.07 4.46 -11.53
CA LYS A 116 -18.00 4.69 -10.55
C LYS A 116 -18.59 5.10 -9.20
N TYR A 117 -17.87 4.73 -8.12
CA TYR A 117 -18.15 5.21 -6.77
C TYR A 117 -17.78 6.69 -6.66
N GLU A 118 -18.68 7.46 -6.08
CA GLU A 118 -18.46 8.84 -5.71
C GLU A 118 -17.94 8.94 -4.27
N PHE A 119 -17.50 10.12 -3.84
CA PHE A 119 -16.94 10.34 -2.52
C PHE A 119 -17.89 9.89 -1.39
N ASP A 120 -19.17 10.22 -1.48
CA ASP A 120 -20.19 9.86 -0.48
C ASP A 120 -20.42 8.34 -0.39
N ASP A 121 -20.26 7.61 -1.50
CA ASP A 121 -20.33 6.14 -1.51
C ASP A 121 -19.18 5.56 -0.67
N ILE A 122 -17.98 6.14 -0.81
CA ILE A 122 -16.79 5.73 -0.04
C ILE A 122 -16.96 6.09 1.42
N GLU A 123 -17.28 7.34 1.74
CA GLU A 123 -17.45 7.80 3.10
C GLU A 123 -18.44 6.91 3.88
N SER A 124 -19.58 6.61 3.25
CA SER A 124 -20.60 5.74 3.85
C SER A 124 -20.21 4.26 3.95
N SER A 125 -19.12 3.84 3.30
CA SER A 125 -18.62 2.46 3.37
C SER A 125 -17.53 2.26 4.41
N ILE A 126 -17.00 3.33 4.98
CA ILE A 126 -15.92 3.27 5.97
C ILE A 126 -16.53 3.17 7.37
N SER A 127 -16.08 2.18 8.15
CA SER A 127 -16.51 2.00 9.53
C SER A 127 -15.66 2.78 10.52
N SER A 128 -14.36 2.82 10.31
CA SER A 128 -13.41 3.45 11.22
C SER A 128 -12.07 3.73 10.55
N VAL A 129 -11.27 4.56 11.21
CA VAL A 129 -9.92 4.92 10.77
C VAL A 129 -8.93 4.79 11.92
N SER A 130 -7.66 4.57 11.60
CA SER A 130 -6.59 4.42 12.57
C SER A 130 -5.31 5.04 12.04
N PRO A 131 -4.46 5.64 12.87
CA PRO A 131 -3.08 5.89 12.48
C PRO A 131 -2.34 4.55 12.40
N GLY A 132 -1.36 4.46 11.51
CA GLY A 132 -0.55 3.26 11.41
C GLY A 132 0.76 3.48 10.68
N PHE A 133 1.48 2.39 10.52
CA PHE A 133 2.66 2.34 9.68
C PHE A 133 2.51 1.24 8.63
N GLU A 134 2.89 1.53 7.41
CA GLU A 134 3.30 0.49 6.48
C GLU A 134 4.77 0.13 6.76
N LEU A 135 5.04 -1.16 6.83
CA LEU A 135 6.38 -1.70 6.81
C LEU A 135 6.76 -1.99 5.36
N ILE A 136 7.87 -1.43 4.93
CA ILE A 136 8.41 -1.73 3.60
C ILE A 136 9.82 -2.31 3.70
N ASP A 137 10.19 -3.17 2.75
CA ASP A 137 11.59 -3.57 2.55
C ASP A 137 12.04 -3.11 1.15
N ASP A 138 12.67 -1.94 1.07
CA ASP A 138 13.14 -1.39 -0.20
C ASP A 138 14.35 -2.15 -0.77
N ARG A 139 14.85 -3.13 -0.04
CA ARG A 139 15.98 -3.98 -0.42
C ARG A 139 17.15 -3.20 -1.04
N HIS A 140 17.44 -2.05 -0.44
CA HIS A 140 18.51 -1.13 -0.89
C HIS A 140 18.31 -0.57 -2.31
N ALA A 141 17.06 -0.35 -2.74
CA ALA A 141 16.76 0.26 -4.02
C ALA A 141 17.46 1.63 -4.20
N ASP A 142 17.92 1.92 -5.40
CA ASP A 142 18.36 3.27 -5.76
C ASP A 142 17.16 4.12 -6.14
N TYR A 143 16.74 5.00 -5.24
CA TYR A 143 15.57 5.88 -5.45
C TYR A 143 15.70 6.85 -6.64
N LYS A 144 16.88 6.97 -7.23
CA LYS A 144 17.10 7.79 -8.44
C LYS A 144 16.84 7.03 -9.74
N ASP A 145 16.78 5.71 -9.66
CA ASP A 145 16.64 4.82 -10.80
C ASP A 145 15.51 3.80 -10.58
N ILE A 146 14.41 4.22 -9.95
CA ILE A 146 13.24 3.34 -9.77
C ILE A 146 12.38 3.36 -11.02
N ASP A 147 12.21 2.18 -11.63
CA ASP A 147 11.15 1.96 -12.61
C ASP A 147 9.83 1.68 -11.87
N VAL A 148 8.84 2.53 -12.09
CA VAL A 148 7.55 2.46 -11.39
C VAL A 148 6.80 1.15 -11.69
N TYR A 149 6.95 0.59 -12.88
CA TYR A 149 6.28 -0.66 -13.24
C TYR A 149 6.89 -1.85 -12.50
N THR A 150 8.20 -1.87 -12.33
CA THR A 150 8.87 -2.86 -11.47
C THR A 150 8.43 -2.71 -10.01
N LEU A 151 8.35 -1.47 -9.51
CA LEU A 151 7.88 -1.18 -8.15
C LEU A 151 6.45 -1.69 -7.92
N VAL A 152 5.54 -1.43 -8.86
CA VAL A 152 4.16 -1.97 -8.80
C VAL A 152 4.17 -3.49 -8.82
N GLY A 153 4.91 -4.11 -9.75
CA GLY A 153 5.01 -5.56 -9.86
C GLY A 153 5.52 -6.25 -8.59
N ASP A 154 6.38 -5.56 -7.84
CA ASP A 154 6.96 -5.97 -6.55
C ASP A 154 6.06 -5.62 -5.34
N ASN A 155 4.78 -5.40 -5.55
CA ASN A 155 3.82 -5.01 -4.51
C ASN A 155 4.27 -3.75 -3.72
N SER A 156 5.04 -2.90 -4.35
CA SER A 156 5.60 -1.65 -3.80
C SER A 156 6.30 -1.86 -2.45
N TRP A 157 7.05 -2.97 -2.34
CA TRP A 157 7.86 -3.36 -1.17
C TRP A 157 7.07 -3.58 0.12
N ASN A 158 5.75 -3.78 0.05
CA ASN A 158 4.93 -4.01 1.24
C ASN A 158 5.37 -5.27 2.00
N GLU A 159 5.59 -5.11 3.31
CA GLU A 159 5.91 -6.17 4.29
C GLU A 159 4.97 -6.09 5.50
N GLY A 160 3.81 -5.45 5.30
CA GLY A 160 2.70 -5.45 6.24
C GLY A 160 2.43 -4.11 6.93
N LEU A 161 1.52 -4.15 7.88
CA LEU A 161 1.02 -2.99 8.60
C LEU A 161 1.27 -3.11 10.11
N VAL A 162 1.45 -1.95 10.76
CA VAL A 162 1.27 -1.80 12.21
C VAL A 162 0.09 -0.87 12.43
N VAL A 163 -0.99 -1.40 12.99
CA VAL A 163 -2.28 -0.72 13.14
C VAL A 163 -2.40 -0.15 14.54
N GLY A 164 -2.78 1.12 14.65
CA GLY A 164 -3.09 1.79 15.90
C GLY A 164 -4.51 1.54 16.40
N GLU A 165 -4.99 2.41 17.27
CA GLU A 165 -6.35 2.36 17.78
C GLU A 165 -7.32 2.94 16.74
N PHE A 166 -8.44 2.26 16.51
CA PHE A 166 -9.47 2.72 15.59
C PHE A 166 -10.40 3.74 16.25
N VAL A 167 -10.79 4.74 15.48
CA VAL A 167 -11.84 5.70 15.79
C VAL A 167 -13.07 5.38 14.94
N GLU A 168 -14.19 5.08 15.58
CA GLU A 168 -15.43 4.62 14.92
C GLU A 168 -16.15 5.71 14.10
N SER A 169 -15.96 6.98 14.42
CA SER A 169 -16.63 8.06 13.70
C SER A 169 -15.70 8.73 12.71
N PRO A 170 -16.20 9.10 11.54
CA PRO A 170 -15.42 9.91 10.61
C PRO A 170 -15.05 11.24 11.30
N VAL A 171 -13.75 11.53 11.31
CA VAL A 171 -13.20 12.82 11.73
C VAL A 171 -12.88 13.62 10.45
N ASP A 172 -12.64 14.93 10.57
CA ASP A 172 -12.08 15.71 9.46
C ASP A 172 -10.64 15.21 9.15
N LEU A 173 -10.56 14.17 8.36
CA LEU A 173 -9.27 13.55 8.02
C LEU A 173 -8.36 14.47 7.21
N ALA A 174 -8.91 15.40 6.43
CA ALA A 174 -8.10 16.34 5.67
C ALA A 174 -7.34 17.29 6.63
N GLY A 175 -7.95 17.65 7.74
CA GLY A 175 -7.37 18.52 8.76
C GLY A 175 -6.49 17.82 9.79
N VAL A 176 -6.54 16.48 9.90
CA VAL A 176 -5.74 15.72 10.86
C VAL A 176 -4.25 15.92 10.61
N ARG A 177 -3.51 16.13 11.70
CA ARG A 177 -2.05 16.23 11.68
C ARG A 177 -1.43 14.95 12.22
N GLY A 178 -0.49 14.40 11.47
CA GLY A 178 0.39 13.31 11.88
C GLY A 178 1.78 13.83 12.25
N MET A 179 2.42 13.17 13.20
CA MET A 179 3.81 13.42 13.57
C MET A 179 4.52 12.09 13.76
N LEU A 180 5.66 11.94 13.09
CA LEU A 180 6.56 10.81 13.27
C LEU A 180 7.64 11.17 14.27
N GLU A 181 7.70 10.41 15.35
CA GLU A 181 8.77 10.53 16.34
C GLU A 181 9.64 9.26 16.36
N ARG A 182 10.94 9.46 16.53
CA ARG A 182 11.90 8.38 16.77
C ARG A 182 12.73 8.71 18.00
N ASN A 183 12.63 7.85 19.03
CA ASN A 183 13.32 8.05 20.31
C ASN A 183 13.02 9.43 20.97
N GLY A 184 11.78 9.89 20.87
CA GLY A 184 11.34 11.20 21.42
C GLY A 184 11.76 12.42 20.62
N VAL A 185 12.27 12.22 19.39
CA VAL A 185 12.63 13.32 18.48
C VAL A 185 11.67 13.30 17.28
N CYS A 186 11.00 14.41 17.02
CA CYS A 186 10.18 14.59 15.84
C CYS A 186 11.08 14.50 14.58
N ILE A 187 10.73 13.57 13.68
CA ILE A 187 11.44 13.34 12.42
C ILE A 187 10.73 14.05 11.28
N GLU A 188 9.40 13.94 11.24
CA GLU A 188 8.58 14.49 10.17
C GLU A 188 7.16 14.78 10.65
N THR A 189 6.47 15.64 9.93
CA THR A 189 5.05 15.96 10.15
C THR A 189 4.32 15.97 8.82
N GLY A 190 3.05 15.59 8.85
CA GLY A 190 2.16 15.60 7.69
C GLY A 190 0.74 15.93 8.09
N LYS A 191 -0.12 15.99 7.12
CA LYS A 191 -1.57 16.18 7.34
C LYS A 191 -2.36 15.31 6.38
N GLY A 192 -3.59 14.98 6.72
CA GLY A 192 -4.45 14.16 5.90
C GLY A 192 -4.65 14.69 4.48
N ALA A 193 -4.72 16.01 4.32
CA ALA A 193 -4.84 16.64 2.99
C ALA A 193 -3.63 16.40 2.06
N ASP A 194 -2.49 15.94 2.57
CA ASP A 194 -1.34 15.58 1.73
C ASP A 194 -1.62 14.33 0.88
N VAL A 195 -2.62 13.53 1.29
CA VAL A 195 -3.13 12.37 0.55
C VAL A 195 -4.23 12.84 -0.41
N LEU A 196 -3.89 13.20 -1.63
CA LEU A 196 -4.83 13.60 -2.71
C LEU A 196 -5.85 14.70 -2.31
N GLY A 197 -5.55 15.52 -1.31
CA GLY A 197 -6.47 16.52 -0.74
C GLY A 197 -7.40 15.98 0.34
N HIS A 198 -7.76 14.70 0.32
CA HIS A 198 -8.50 13.98 1.37
C HIS A 198 -8.22 12.48 1.27
N PRO A 199 -7.93 11.75 2.37
CA PRO A 199 -7.59 10.32 2.34
C PRO A 199 -8.62 9.44 1.62
N PHE A 200 -9.91 9.76 1.71
CA PHE A 200 -10.96 9.00 1.04
C PHE A 200 -10.91 9.09 -0.50
N TYR A 201 -10.25 10.10 -1.09
CA TYR A 201 -10.01 10.11 -2.53
C TYR A 201 -9.05 9.00 -2.96
N ALA A 202 -8.11 8.61 -2.11
CA ALA A 202 -7.26 7.45 -2.38
C ALA A 202 -8.09 6.15 -2.37
N VAL A 203 -8.97 5.98 -1.38
CA VAL A 203 -9.90 4.83 -1.32
C VAL A 203 -10.85 4.83 -2.52
N GLN A 204 -11.38 5.99 -2.91
CA GLN A 204 -12.22 6.14 -4.10
C GLN A 204 -11.48 5.73 -5.37
N TRP A 205 -10.24 6.17 -5.52
CA TRP A 205 -9.40 5.75 -6.64
C TRP A 205 -9.22 4.23 -6.67
N LEU A 206 -8.88 3.62 -5.53
CA LEU A 206 -8.71 2.17 -5.43
C LEU A 206 -10.01 1.43 -5.77
N ALA A 207 -11.13 1.80 -5.15
CA ALA A 207 -12.44 1.18 -5.39
C ALA A 207 -12.87 1.26 -6.87
N ASN A 208 -12.43 2.29 -7.59
CA ASN A 208 -12.73 2.50 -8.99
C ASN A 208 -11.73 1.89 -9.98
N THR A 209 -10.56 1.43 -9.51
CA THR A 209 -9.45 1.05 -10.41
C THR A 209 -8.96 -0.38 -10.20
N LEU A 210 -8.76 -0.83 -8.97
CA LEU A 210 -8.05 -2.08 -8.65
C LEU A 210 -8.98 -3.11 -8.00
N THR A 211 -10.04 -3.54 -8.69
CA THR A 211 -11.04 -4.30 -7.98
C THR A 211 -11.53 -5.54 -8.70
N ASP A 212 -10.66 -6.52 -8.91
CA ASP A 212 -11.10 -7.84 -9.36
C ASP A 212 -12.12 -8.45 -8.37
N ARG A 213 -11.88 -8.28 -7.06
CA ARG A 213 -12.77 -8.76 -5.99
C ARG A 213 -13.59 -7.65 -5.32
N GLY A 214 -13.36 -6.39 -5.64
CA GLY A 214 -13.87 -5.23 -4.90
C GLY A 214 -13.23 -5.07 -3.52
N LEU A 215 -13.67 -4.07 -2.77
CA LEU A 215 -13.35 -3.93 -1.35
C LEU A 215 -14.38 -4.69 -0.53
N LYS A 216 -13.94 -5.39 0.50
CA LYS A 216 -14.80 -6.21 1.36
C LYS A 216 -14.93 -5.61 2.75
N GLU A 217 -16.08 -5.82 3.38
CA GLU A 217 -16.21 -5.53 4.80
C GLU A 217 -15.09 -6.22 5.60
N GLY A 218 -14.39 -5.45 6.43
CA GLY A 218 -13.23 -5.89 7.19
C GLY A 218 -11.89 -5.74 6.47
N ASP A 219 -11.84 -5.29 5.21
CA ASP A 219 -10.58 -4.93 4.54
C ASP A 219 -9.96 -3.66 5.17
N TYR A 220 -8.64 -3.64 5.21
CA TYR A 220 -7.81 -2.50 5.63
C TYR A 220 -7.38 -1.67 4.44
#